data_ee75119b9f41c4791d403d66e130d8d6
#
_entry.id   ee75119b9f41c4791d403d66e130d8d6
#
_cell.length_a   1.000
_cell.length_b   1.000
_cell.length_c   1.000
_cell.angle_alpha   90.00
_cell.angle_beta   90.00
_cell.angle_gamma   90.00
#
_symmetry.space_group_name_H-M   'P 1'
#
loop_
_entity.id
_entity.type
_entity.pdbx_description
1 polymer ?
#
loop_
_entity_poly.entity_id
_entity_poly.type
_entity_poly.pdbx_seq_one_letter_code
_entity_poly.pdbx_strand_id
1 'polypeptide(L)'
;MTDLHEVGVVSGLEGIESILKEAEATDLKIYFVVPSHVPFSPNLETSGGRFNPEIIRKAFQRPDAVGLSECVGPYILAEFPDLLEAFDDTLAIPGMTLQGHLPDMYGPAMSACVAAGVSTDHESFCDKDVFERLRNGCHLMMREGSAARNMPALLKTVMEHNLDTSMVSIVTDDLHAVDLQMRGHLDDSLRTALGMGLAFALYAAVAGVINALF
;
A
#
# COMPACT_ATOMS: atom_id res chain seq x y z
N MET A 1 2.21 8.34 4.89
CA MET A 1 1.74 8.06 3.52
C MET A 1 0.39 7.36 3.63
N THR A 2 -0.54 7.67 2.76
CA THR A 2 -1.88 7.06 2.75
C THR A 2 -2.33 6.74 1.33
N ASP A 3 -3.15 5.72 1.20
CA ASP A 3 -4.00 5.51 0.06
C ASP A 3 -5.36 6.20 0.30
N LEU A 4 -5.97 6.72 -0.72
CA LEU A 4 -7.26 7.39 -0.68
C LEU A 4 -8.20 6.83 -1.77
N HIS A 5 -8.04 5.54 -2.14
CA HIS A 5 -8.77 4.97 -3.26
C HIS A 5 -10.27 4.88 -2.99
N GLU A 6 -10.73 4.62 -1.75
CA GLU A 6 -12.15 4.58 -1.41
C GLU A 6 -12.83 5.94 -1.69
N VAL A 7 -12.16 7.02 -1.29
CA VAL A 7 -12.65 8.38 -1.60
C VAL A 7 -12.59 8.62 -3.11
N GLY A 8 -11.53 8.16 -3.76
CA GLY A 8 -11.36 8.20 -5.21
C GLY A 8 -12.46 7.44 -5.94
N VAL A 9 -12.85 6.26 -5.47
CA VAL A 9 -13.96 5.46 -6.02
C VAL A 9 -15.29 6.20 -5.93
N VAL A 10 -15.57 6.87 -4.82
CA VAL A 10 -16.85 7.56 -4.60
C VAL A 10 -16.90 8.92 -5.28
N SER A 11 -15.86 9.73 -5.15
CA SER A 11 -15.86 11.17 -5.47
C SER A 11 -14.76 11.60 -6.43
N GLY A 12 -13.99 10.66 -6.98
CA GLY A 12 -12.90 10.97 -7.90
C GLY A 12 -11.78 11.79 -7.28
N LEU A 13 -11.01 12.46 -8.12
CA LEU A 13 -9.90 13.30 -7.70
C LEU A 13 -10.36 14.47 -6.79
N GLU A 14 -11.54 15.01 -7.01
CA GLU A 14 -12.10 16.10 -6.20
C GLU A 14 -12.31 15.67 -4.74
N GLY A 15 -12.71 14.43 -4.51
CA GLY A 15 -12.83 13.86 -3.16
C GLY A 15 -11.48 13.78 -2.45
N ILE A 16 -10.46 13.31 -3.15
CA ILE A 16 -9.07 13.26 -2.65
C ILE A 16 -8.57 14.67 -2.33
N GLU A 17 -8.74 15.62 -3.24
CA GLU A 17 -8.36 17.02 -3.04
C GLU A 17 -9.05 17.65 -1.82
N SER A 18 -10.32 17.28 -1.56
CA SER A 18 -11.05 17.76 -0.38
C SER A 18 -10.44 17.26 0.94
N ILE A 19 -10.09 15.97 1.02
CA ILE A 19 -9.41 15.38 2.20
C ILE A 19 -8.05 16.05 2.43
N LEU A 20 -7.25 16.21 1.38
CA LEU A 20 -5.94 16.84 1.48
C LEU A 20 -6.03 18.30 1.93
N LYS A 21 -7.03 19.03 1.45
CA LYS A 21 -7.30 20.41 1.87
C LYS A 21 -7.70 20.51 3.35
N GLU A 22 -8.51 19.57 3.84
CA GLU A 22 -8.85 19.52 5.27
C GLU A 22 -7.61 19.25 6.12
N ALA A 23 -6.70 18.38 5.64
CA ALA A 23 -5.44 18.09 6.33
C ALA A 23 -4.52 19.31 6.45
N GLU A 24 -4.57 20.28 5.53
CA GLU A 24 -3.80 21.52 5.60
C GLU A 24 -4.14 22.37 6.85
N ALA A 25 -5.32 22.16 7.46
CA ALA A 25 -5.72 22.80 8.70
C ALA A 25 -5.14 22.14 9.97
N THR A 26 -4.34 21.10 9.81
CA THR A 26 -3.72 20.32 10.87
C THR A 26 -2.19 20.34 10.73
N ASP A 27 -1.47 19.85 11.75
CA ASP A 27 -0.02 19.67 11.70
C ASP A 27 0.39 18.37 10.95
N LEU A 28 -0.58 17.61 10.43
CA LEU A 28 -0.36 16.35 9.74
C LEU A 28 0.13 16.60 8.29
N LYS A 29 1.30 16.10 7.96
CA LYS A 29 1.78 16.04 6.58
C LYS A 29 1.30 14.74 5.94
N ILE A 30 0.52 14.86 4.86
CA ILE A 30 0.03 13.72 4.10
C ILE A 30 0.82 13.64 2.78
N TYR A 31 1.40 12.47 2.53
CA TYR A 31 1.81 12.02 1.20
C TYR A 31 0.84 10.93 0.78
N PHE A 32 0.38 10.95 -0.46
CA PHE A 32 -0.62 10.00 -0.90
C PHE A 32 -0.19 9.27 -2.18
N VAL A 33 -0.73 8.07 -2.34
CA VAL A 33 -0.64 7.31 -3.58
C VAL A 33 -1.97 7.40 -4.32
N VAL A 34 -1.88 7.60 -5.62
CA VAL A 34 -3.03 7.83 -6.51
C VAL A 34 -3.64 6.48 -6.89
N PRO A 35 -4.97 6.30 -6.85
CA PRO A 35 -5.61 5.08 -7.35
C PRO A 35 -5.16 4.73 -8.77
N SER A 36 -4.71 3.49 -8.97
CA SER A 36 -4.15 3.05 -10.26
C SER A 36 -5.19 2.99 -11.38
N HIS A 37 -6.43 2.72 -11.03
CA HIS A 37 -7.59 2.78 -11.91
C HIS A 37 -8.88 2.77 -11.09
N VAL A 38 -9.93 3.39 -11.60
CA VAL A 38 -11.29 3.37 -11.04
C VAL A 38 -12.26 3.46 -12.21
N PRO A 39 -13.29 2.61 -12.27
CA PRO A 39 -13.63 1.53 -11.35
C PRO A 39 -12.67 0.33 -11.44
N PHE A 40 -12.47 -0.38 -10.31
CA PHE A 40 -11.70 -1.63 -10.30
C PHE A 40 -12.44 -2.75 -11.04
N SER A 41 -13.76 -2.77 -10.94
CA SER A 41 -14.63 -3.76 -11.58
C SER A 41 -15.77 -3.05 -12.33
N PRO A 42 -15.55 -2.56 -13.55
CA PRO A 42 -16.49 -1.69 -14.26
C PRO A 42 -17.93 -2.22 -14.39
N ASN A 43 -18.09 -3.55 -14.38
CA ASN A 43 -19.39 -4.21 -14.50
C ASN A 43 -20.07 -4.50 -13.17
N LEU A 44 -19.39 -4.30 -12.05
CA LEU A 44 -19.85 -4.65 -10.70
C LEU A 44 -19.93 -3.45 -9.76
N GLU A 45 -19.16 -2.39 -10.04
CA GLU A 45 -19.12 -1.19 -9.22
C GLU A 45 -20.07 -0.11 -9.73
N THR A 46 -20.70 0.58 -8.79
CA THR A 46 -21.48 1.79 -9.02
C THR A 46 -20.72 3.02 -8.54
N SER A 47 -19.44 3.11 -8.87
CA SER A 47 -18.57 4.19 -8.45
C SER A 47 -18.95 5.53 -9.09
N GLY A 48 -18.82 6.62 -8.34
CA GLY A 48 -19.00 7.98 -8.86
C GLY A 48 -17.72 8.57 -9.46
N GLY A 49 -16.56 8.09 -8.99
CA GLY A 49 -15.25 8.52 -9.46
C GLY A 49 -14.74 7.73 -10.68
N ARG A 50 -13.72 8.28 -11.31
CA ARG A 50 -12.95 7.61 -12.36
C ARG A 50 -11.48 7.97 -12.24
N PHE A 51 -10.61 6.96 -12.44
CA PHE A 51 -9.19 7.16 -12.64
C PHE A 51 -8.76 6.41 -13.90
N ASN A 52 -8.18 7.13 -14.78
CA ASN A 52 -7.55 6.69 -16.02
C ASN A 52 -6.21 7.43 -16.14
N PRO A 53 -5.36 7.12 -17.12
CA PRO A 53 -4.05 7.78 -17.26
C PRO A 53 -4.11 9.32 -17.26
N GLU A 54 -5.13 9.93 -17.85
CA GLU A 54 -5.29 11.39 -17.89
C GLU A 54 -5.50 11.97 -16.47
N ILE A 55 -6.40 11.38 -15.69
CA ILE A 55 -6.69 11.82 -14.31
C ILE A 55 -5.48 11.57 -13.40
N ILE A 56 -4.78 10.45 -13.59
CA ILE A 56 -3.56 10.11 -12.86
C ILE A 56 -2.47 11.15 -13.13
N ARG A 57 -2.21 11.50 -14.39
CA ARG A 57 -1.26 12.56 -14.76
C ARG A 57 -1.63 13.90 -14.13
N LYS A 58 -2.93 14.21 -14.01
CA LYS A 58 -3.39 15.42 -13.30
C LYS A 58 -3.08 15.34 -11.81
N ALA A 59 -3.35 14.21 -11.16
CA ALA A 59 -3.05 14.00 -9.75
C ALA A 59 -1.55 14.14 -9.46
N PHE A 60 -0.67 13.67 -10.35
CA PHE A 60 0.79 13.78 -10.23
C PHE A 60 1.34 15.21 -10.37
N GLN A 61 0.53 16.20 -10.71
CA GLN A 61 0.94 17.59 -10.59
C GLN A 61 1.07 18.06 -9.14
N ARG A 62 0.56 17.30 -8.20
CA ARG A 62 0.69 17.58 -6.77
C ARG A 62 2.02 17.08 -6.23
N PRO A 63 2.75 17.91 -5.46
CA PRO A 63 4.06 17.52 -4.92
C PRO A 63 3.98 16.47 -3.79
N ASP A 64 2.80 16.24 -3.25
CA ASP A 64 2.50 15.26 -2.20
C ASP A 64 2.01 13.91 -2.75
N ALA A 65 1.84 13.77 -4.06
CA ALA A 65 1.63 12.48 -4.72
C ALA A 65 2.97 11.73 -4.84
N VAL A 66 3.00 10.45 -4.42
CA VAL A 66 4.25 9.67 -4.33
C VAL A 66 4.22 8.33 -5.08
N GLY A 67 3.16 8.04 -5.80
CA GLY A 67 3.03 6.83 -6.61
C GLY A 67 1.60 6.44 -6.92
N LEU A 68 1.43 5.23 -7.42
CA LEU A 68 0.13 4.58 -7.61
C LEU A 68 -0.13 3.57 -6.51
N SER A 69 -1.41 3.43 -6.12
CA SER A 69 -1.91 2.40 -5.21
C SER A 69 -2.82 1.41 -5.91
N GLU A 70 -3.08 0.32 -5.20
CA GLU A 70 -4.03 -0.71 -5.64
C GLU A 70 -3.73 -1.21 -7.06
N CYS A 71 -2.44 -1.48 -7.34
CA CYS A 71 -2.03 -2.11 -8.59
C CYS A 71 -2.42 -3.59 -8.55
N VAL A 72 -3.63 -3.89 -9.02
CA VAL A 72 -4.28 -5.21 -8.86
C VAL A 72 -3.65 -6.25 -9.77
N GLY A 73 -3.09 -7.32 -9.18
CA GLY A 73 -2.36 -8.37 -9.89
C GLY A 73 -3.08 -8.99 -11.10
N PRO A 74 -4.33 -9.44 -10.99
CA PRO A 74 -5.10 -9.96 -12.13
C PRO A 74 -5.19 -9.02 -13.32
N TYR A 75 -5.28 -7.71 -13.12
CA TYR A 75 -5.33 -6.73 -14.23
C TYR A 75 -3.95 -6.50 -14.86
N ILE A 76 -2.89 -6.61 -14.07
CA ILE A 76 -1.52 -6.60 -14.60
C ILE A 76 -1.31 -7.79 -15.53
N LEU A 77 -1.70 -9.00 -15.07
CA LEU A 77 -1.59 -10.22 -15.87
C LEU A 77 -2.50 -10.23 -17.10
N ALA A 78 -3.61 -9.51 -17.06
CA ALA A 78 -4.51 -9.33 -18.21
C ALA A 78 -4.04 -8.22 -19.15
N GLU A 79 -2.89 -7.59 -18.88
CA GLU A 79 -2.32 -6.49 -19.67
C GLU A 79 -3.34 -5.37 -19.92
N PHE A 80 -4.06 -4.97 -18.85
CA PHE A 80 -5.09 -3.93 -18.95
C PHE A 80 -4.46 -2.60 -19.42
N PRO A 81 -4.82 -2.08 -20.63
CA PRO A 81 -4.04 -1.03 -21.29
C PRO A 81 -3.88 0.24 -20.47
N ASP A 82 -4.98 0.74 -19.88
CA ASP A 82 -4.95 1.97 -19.08
C ASP A 82 -4.06 1.84 -17.85
N LEU A 83 -4.02 0.62 -17.24
CA LEU A 83 -3.17 0.35 -16.09
C LEU A 83 -1.69 0.36 -16.48
N LEU A 84 -1.33 -0.29 -17.59
CA LEU A 84 0.04 -0.32 -18.07
C LEU A 84 0.53 1.07 -18.51
N GLU A 85 -0.31 1.87 -19.17
CA GLU A 85 0.00 3.27 -19.48
C GLU A 85 0.24 4.09 -18.22
N ALA A 86 -0.59 3.91 -17.18
CA ALA A 86 -0.40 4.58 -15.89
C ALA A 86 0.90 4.14 -15.19
N PHE A 87 1.32 2.88 -15.35
CA PHE A 87 2.61 2.39 -14.84
C PHE A 87 3.78 3.08 -15.53
N ASP A 88 3.76 3.14 -16.86
CA ASP A 88 4.81 3.80 -17.65
C ASP A 88 4.93 5.28 -17.25
N ASP A 89 3.81 5.99 -17.15
CA ASP A 89 3.77 7.38 -16.70
C ASP A 89 4.35 7.56 -15.28
N THR A 90 4.01 6.66 -14.36
CA THR A 90 4.47 6.72 -12.97
C THR A 90 5.97 6.47 -12.87
N LEU A 91 6.44 5.39 -13.51
CA LEU A 91 7.85 5.00 -13.47
C LEU A 91 8.77 5.97 -14.21
N ALA A 92 8.24 6.80 -15.11
CA ALA A 92 8.98 7.88 -15.74
C ALA A 92 9.30 9.05 -14.76
N ILE A 93 8.60 9.13 -13.61
CA ILE A 93 8.82 10.19 -12.62
C ILE A 93 9.76 9.65 -11.51
N PRO A 94 10.96 10.21 -11.34
CA PRO A 94 11.90 9.75 -10.32
C PRO A 94 11.30 9.77 -8.91
N GLY A 95 11.41 8.66 -8.20
CA GLY A 95 10.95 8.51 -6.82
C GLY A 95 9.49 8.09 -6.65
N MET A 96 8.72 8.02 -7.73
CA MET A 96 7.37 7.43 -7.69
C MET A 96 7.43 5.91 -7.57
N THR A 97 6.42 5.31 -6.93
CA THR A 97 6.31 3.87 -6.69
C THR A 97 5.01 3.29 -7.21
N LEU A 98 5.02 2.00 -7.53
CA LEU A 98 3.82 1.22 -7.79
C LEU A 98 3.56 0.32 -6.58
N GLN A 99 2.45 0.56 -5.87
CA GLN A 99 2.05 -0.24 -4.72
C GLN A 99 1.03 -1.28 -5.13
N GLY A 100 1.34 -2.53 -4.85
CA GLY A 100 0.58 -3.68 -5.28
C GLY A 100 -0.60 -4.01 -4.38
N HIS A 101 -1.60 -4.61 -5.00
CA HIS A 101 -2.69 -5.35 -4.40
C HIS A 101 -2.67 -6.75 -5.04
N LEU A 102 -1.91 -7.68 -4.44
CA LEU A 102 -1.48 -8.91 -5.08
C LEU A 102 -1.96 -10.19 -4.34
N PRO A 103 -3.29 -10.28 -4.00
CA PRO A 103 -3.78 -11.48 -3.35
C PRO A 103 -3.56 -12.71 -4.24
N ASP A 104 -3.11 -13.81 -3.64
CA ASP A 104 -2.89 -15.10 -4.32
C ASP A 104 -1.93 -15.08 -5.51
N MET A 105 -1.10 -14.04 -5.65
CA MET A 105 -0.04 -13.99 -6.66
C MET A 105 1.18 -14.79 -6.23
N TYR A 106 1.53 -15.83 -7.00
CA TYR A 106 2.66 -16.73 -6.71
C TYR A 106 3.42 -17.11 -7.97
N GLY A 107 4.69 -17.46 -7.82
CA GLY A 107 5.55 -17.95 -8.90
C GLY A 107 5.59 -16.98 -10.09
N PRO A 108 5.37 -17.47 -11.33
CA PRO A 108 5.43 -16.61 -12.51
C PRO A 108 4.49 -15.40 -12.47
N ALA A 109 3.31 -15.53 -11.86
CA ALA A 109 2.36 -14.44 -11.72
C ALA A 109 2.91 -13.32 -10.82
N MET A 110 3.49 -13.67 -9.66
CA MET A 110 4.15 -12.72 -8.78
C MET A 110 5.35 -12.06 -9.46
N SER A 111 6.18 -12.87 -10.13
CA SER A 111 7.35 -12.36 -10.86
C SER A 111 6.95 -11.38 -11.98
N ALA A 112 5.84 -11.65 -12.68
CA ALA A 112 5.33 -10.75 -13.72
C ALA A 112 4.87 -9.39 -13.13
N CYS A 113 4.18 -9.39 -11.99
CA CYS A 113 3.78 -8.16 -11.31
C CYS A 113 5.01 -7.31 -10.91
N VAL A 114 6.03 -7.95 -10.33
CA VAL A 114 7.28 -7.25 -9.96
C VAL A 114 8.04 -6.77 -11.20
N ALA A 115 8.09 -7.57 -12.27
CA ALA A 115 8.70 -7.16 -13.54
C ALA A 115 7.99 -5.97 -14.20
N ALA A 116 6.67 -5.83 -13.98
CA ALA A 116 5.91 -4.65 -14.40
C ALA A 116 6.19 -3.40 -13.54
N GLY A 117 7.00 -3.51 -12.47
CA GLY A 117 7.44 -2.41 -11.63
C GLY A 117 6.76 -2.32 -10.26
N VAL A 118 5.84 -3.24 -9.92
CA VAL A 118 5.23 -3.27 -8.59
C VAL A 118 6.29 -3.57 -7.54
N SER A 119 6.43 -2.68 -6.58
CA SER A 119 7.52 -2.71 -5.60
C SER A 119 7.09 -3.13 -4.18
N THR A 120 5.81 -3.06 -3.87
CA THR A 120 5.26 -3.39 -2.53
C THR A 120 4.00 -4.24 -2.65
N ASP A 121 3.65 -4.96 -1.58
CA ASP A 121 2.35 -5.63 -1.45
C ASP A 121 1.90 -5.69 0.01
N HIS A 122 0.61 -5.46 0.24
CA HIS A 122 -0.02 -5.53 1.56
C HIS A 122 -1.02 -6.69 1.69
N GLU A 123 -1.28 -7.45 0.61
CA GLU A 123 -2.26 -8.54 0.56
C GLU A 123 -1.69 -9.91 0.99
N SER A 124 -0.80 -9.91 1.96
CA SER A 124 -0.19 -11.12 2.51
C SER A 124 -0.89 -11.55 3.81
N PHE A 125 -1.09 -12.85 4.00
CA PHE A 125 -1.75 -13.40 5.19
C PHE A 125 -1.17 -14.73 5.71
N CYS A 126 -0.23 -15.34 5.01
CA CYS A 126 0.40 -16.59 5.40
C CYS A 126 1.91 -16.64 5.09
N ASP A 127 2.58 -17.67 5.60
CA ASP A 127 4.02 -17.90 5.42
C ASP A 127 4.44 -17.90 3.95
N LYS A 128 3.63 -18.55 3.11
CA LYS A 128 3.90 -18.63 1.66
C LYS A 128 3.97 -17.23 1.04
N ASP A 129 3.11 -16.32 1.47
CA ASP A 129 3.11 -14.94 0.99
C ASP A 129 4.39 -14.21 1.38
N VAL A 130 4.83 -14.36 2.64
CA VAL A 130 6.08 -13.76 3.13
C VAL A 130 7.26 -14.16 2.24
N PHE A 131 7.43 -15.48 2.03
CA PHE A 131 8.53 -15.99 1.21
C PHE A 131 8.42 -15.54 -0.24
N GLU A 132 7.21 -15.51 -0.78
CA GLU A 132 7.01 -15.16 -2.19
C GLU A 132 7.30 -13.69 -2.46
N ARG A 133 6.87 -12.76 -1.60
CA ARG A 133 7.15 -11.33 -1.73
C ARG A 133 8.65 -11.06 -1.59
N LEU A 134 9.24 -11.50 -0.50
CA LEU A 134 10.66 -11.24 -0.22
C LEU A 134 11.59 -11.86 -1.27
N ARG A 135 11.30 -13.08 -1.74
CA ARG A 135 12.08 -13.75 -2.81
C ARG A 135 12.06 -12.98 -4.12
N ASN A 136 10.94 -12.34 -4.45
CA ASN A 136 10.80 -11.56 -5.66
C ASN A 136 11.29 -10.11 -5.49
N GLY A 137 11.80 -9.71 -4.33
CA GLY A 137 12.22 -8.34 -4.06
C GLY A 137 11.05 -7.37 -3.91
N CYS A 138 9.84 -7.89 -3.64
CA CYS A 138 8.67 -7.08 -3.32
C CYS A 138 8.65 -6.77 -1.82
N HIS A 139 8.50 -5.50 -1.47
CA HIS A 139 8.45 -5.05 -0.08
C HIS A 139 7.15 -5.55 0.58
N LEU A 140 7.29 -6.28 1.66
CA LEU A 140 6.18 -6.84 2.44
C LEU A 140 5.63 -5.80 3.41
N MET A 141 4.39 -5.36 3.20
CA MET A 141 3.67 -4.47 4.11
C MET A 141 2.70 -5.30 4.94
N MET A 142 3.02 -5.51 6.23
CA MET A 142 2.20 -6.32 7.13
C MET A 142 1.07 -5.48 7.72
N ARG A 143 -0.17 -5.82 7.38
CA ARG A 143 -1.38 -5.09 7.83
C ARG A 143 -1.77 -5.42 9.26
N GLU A 144 -2.16 -4.40 10.02
CA GLU A 144 -2.80 -4.54 11.33
C GLU A 144 -3.90 -3.49 11.48
N GLY A 145 -4.96 -3.65 10.68
CA GLY A 145 -6.13 -2.77 10.61
C GLY A 145 -7.32 -3.23 11.46
N SER A 146 -8.50 -2.80 11.09
CA SER A 146 -9.75 -3.21 11.75
C SER A 146 -10.26 -4.55 11.26
N ALA A 147 -10.21 -4.79 9.95
CA ALA A 147 -10.67 -6.03 9.32
C ALA A 147 -9.51 -7.00 9.05
N ALA A 148 -8.43 -6.51 8.47
CA ALA A 148 -7.26 -7.31 8.12
C ALA A 148 -6.18 -7.20 9.21
N ARG A 149 -6.03 -8.24 10.01
CA ARG A 149 -5.07 -8.34 11.13
C ARG A 149 -4.04 -9.43 10.86
N ASN A 150 -3.20 -9.21 9.88
CA ASN A 150 -2.29 -10.22 9.37
C ASN A 150 -0.88 -10.10 9.97
N MET A 151 -0.50 -8.92 10.49
CA MET A 151 0.84 -8.63 10.98
C MET A 151 1.36 -9.67 11.99
N PRO A 152 0.62 -10.13 13.00
CA PRO A 152 1.15 -11.10 13.96
C PRO A 152 1.57 -12.43 13.30
N ALA A 153 0.78 -12.96 12.36
CA ALA A 153 1.10 -14.20 11.65
C ALA A 153 2.34 -14.02 10.76
N LEU A 154 2.39 -12.95 9.99
CA LEU A 154 3.50 -12.66 9.08
C LEU A 154 4.80 -12.36 9.83
N LEU A 155 4.71 -11.57 10.91
CA LEU A 155 5.86 -11.24 11.76
C LEU A 155 6.44 -12.50 12.44
N LYS A 156 5.58 -13.41 12.87
CA LYS A 156 6.01 -14.70 13.40
C LYS A 156 6.87 -15.45 12.38
N THR A 157 6.44 -15.55 11.14
CA THR A 157 7.21 -16.17 10.04
C THR A 157 8.56 -15.50 9.86
N VAL A 158 8.57 -14.16 9.79
CA VAL A 158 9.81 -13.37 9.64
C VAL A 158 10.80 -13.68 10.75
N MET A 159 10.33 -13.75 12.00
CA MET A 159 11.15 -14.02 13.18
C MET A 159 11.63 -15.47 13.25
N GLU A 160 10.75 -16.45 13.06
CA GLU A 160 11.08 -17.89 13.12
C GLU A 160 12.11 -18.30 12.06
N HIS A 161 12.08 -17.67 10.91
CA HIS A 161 13.01 -17.94 9.81
C HIS A 161 14.19 -16.95 9.74
N ASN A 162 14.30 -16.02 10.70
CA ASN A 162 15.34 -14.98 10.74
C ASN A 162 15.52 -14.29 9.38
N LEU A 163 14.40 -13.88 8.77
CA LEU A 163 14.41 -13.24 7.45
C LEU A 163 14.94 -11.81 7.56
N ASP A 164 15.50 -11.31 6.46
CA ASP A 164 15.91 -9.91 6.36
C ASP A 164 14.67 -8.98 6.40
N THR A 165 14.71 -8.03 7.31
CA THR A 165 13.62 -7.09 7.55
C THR A 165 13.76 -5.76 6.82
N SER A 166 14.82 -5.59 6.01
CA SER A 166 15.03 -4.37 5.21
C SER A 166 13.91 -4.12 4.19
N MET A 167 13.18 -5.18 3.83
CA MET A 167 12.05 -5.15 2.89
C MET A 167 10.72 -5.49 3.60
N VAL A 168 10.60 -5.11 4.88
CA VAL A 168 9.39 -5.38 5.68
C VAL A 168 8.94 -4.11 6.38
N SER A 169 7.65 -3.82 6.37
CA SER A 169 7.05 -2.71 7.12
C SER A 169 5.71 -3.11 7.75
N ILE A 170 5.27 -2.32 8.72
CA ILE A 170 3.96 -2.46 9.36
C ILE A 170 3.09 -1.30 8.88
N VAL A 171 1.87 -1.61 8.48
CA VAL A 171 0.86 -0.65 8.04
C VAL A 171 -0.47 -0.94 8.73
N THR A 172 -1.34 0.05 8.77
CA THR A 172 -2.69 -0.16 9.33
C THR A 172 -3.65 -0.71 8.29
N ASP A 173 -3.49 -0.32 7.02
CA ASP A 173 -4.54 -0.52 6.04
C ASP A 173 -5.86 0.13 6.55
N ASP A 174 -7.02 -0.45 6.32
CA ASP A 174 -8.31 0.08 6.77
C ASP A 174 -8.44 0.09 8.29
N LEU A 175 -8.29 1.26 8.90
CA LEU A 175 -8.45 1.46 10.33
C LEU A 175 -9.68 2.31 10.63
N HIS A 176 -10.70 1.72 11.23
CA HIS A 176 -11.92 2.43 11.61
C HIS A 176 -11.66 3.48 12.68
N ALA A 177 -12.36 4.61 12.60
CA ALA A 177 -12.23 5.71 13.56
C ALA A 177 -12.46 5.27 15.03
N VAL A 178 -13.33 4.31 15.27
CA VAL A 178 -13.56 3.74 16.61
C VAL A 178 -12.33 2.98 17.10
N ASP A 179 -11.72 2.14 16.26
CA ASP A 179 -10.51 1.40 16.62
C ASP A 179 -9.33 2.36 16.84
N LEU A 180 -9.20 3.36 15.98
CA LEU A 180 -8.21 4.43 16.14
C LEU A 180 -8.33 5.12 17.51
N GLN A 181 -9.55 5.46 17.92
CA GLN A 181 -9.82 6.11 19.19
C GLN A 181 -9.56 5.20 20.40
N MET A 182 -9.93 3.93 20.30
CA MET A 182 -9.88 2.97 21.41
C MET A 182 -8.52 2.34 21.61
N ARG A 183 -7.77 2.13 20.55
CA ARG A 183 -6.52 1.33 20.54
C ARG A 183 -5.29 2.14 20.19
N GLY A 184 -5.44 3.16 19.35
CA GLY A 184 -4.36 3.92 18.74
C GLY A 184 -4.18 3.57 17.26
N HIS A 185 -3.11 4.07 16.68
CA HIS A 185 -2.73 3.90 15.28
C HIS A 185 -1.59 2.86 15.16
N LEU A 186 -0.54 3.17 14.40
CA LEU A 186 0.67 2.34 14.29
C LEU A 186 1.35 2.05 15.64
N ASP A 187 1.16 2.89 16.63
CA ASP A 187 1.65 2.66 17.98
C ASP A 187 1.05 1.40 18.64
N ASP A 188 -0.23 1.06 18.34
CA ASP A 188 -0.85 -0.20 18.78
C ASP A 188 -0.22 -1.42 18.09
N SER A 189 -0.04 -1.35 16.78
CA SER A 189 0.64 -2.38 15.99
C SER A 189 2.07 -2.61 16.47
N LEU A 190 2.79 -1.53 16.78
CA LEU A 190 4.15 -1.60 17.31
C LEU A 190 4.20 -2.21 18.72
N ARG A 191 3.25 -1.87 19.62
CA ARG A 191 3.14 -2.52 20.94
C ARG A 191 2.90 -4.02 20.80
N THR A 192 2.05 -4.42 19.86
CA THR A 192 1.79 -5.83 19.57
C THR A 192 3.06 -6.53 19.08
N ALA A 193 3.78 -5.97 18.13
CA ALA A 193 5.03 -6.52 17.61
C ALA A 193 6.11 -6.66 18.69
N LEU A 194 6.28 -5.67 19.57
CA LEU A 194 7.18 -5.73 20.73
C LEU A 194 6.77 -6.83 21.71
N GLY A 195 5.47 -6.98 21.98
CA GLY A 195 4.94 -8.04 22.82
C GLY A 195 5.20 -9.46 22.28
N MET A 196 5.37 -9.59 20.96
CA MET A 196 5.77 -10.84 20.30
C MET A 196 7.27 -11.12 20.38
N GLY A 197 8.07 -10.18 20.91
CA GLY A 197 9.51 -10.34 21.05
C GLY A 197 10.34 -9.71 19.93
N LEU A 198 9.73 -8.81 19.14
CA LEU A 198 10.50 -8.03 18.17
C LEU A 198 11.59 -7.25 18.91
N ALA A 199 12.86 -7.49 18.58
CA ALA A 199 13.97 -6.82 19.24
C ALA A 199 13.93 -5.32 18.97
N PHE A 200 14.29 -4.50 19.97
CA PHE A 200 14.25 -3.03 19.86
C PHE A 200 15.09 -2.48 18.69
N ALA A 201 16.16 -3.17 18.31
CA ALA A 201 16.96 -2.80 17.12
C ALA A 201 16.19 -2.98 15.80
N LEU A 202 15.33 -4.00 15.74
CA LEU A 202 14.44 -4.24 14.59
C LEU A 202 13.27 -3.25 14.58
N TYR A 203 12.77 -2.89 15.78
CA TYR A 203 11.83 -1.78 15.97
C TYR A 203 12.36 -0.47 15.38
N ALA A 204 13.63 -0.14 15.64
CA ALA A 204 14.25 1.08 15.10
C ALA A 204 14.38 1.03 13.56
N ALA A 205 14.58 -0.14 12.97
CA ALA A 205 14.62 -0.30 11.51
C ALA A 205 13.22 -0.16 10.88
N VAL A 206 12.21 -0.79 11.47
CA VAL A 206 10.81 -0.70 11.02
C VAL A 206 10.24 0.71 11.27
N ALA A 207 10.56 1.33 12.42
CA ALA A 207 10.24 2.73 12.70
C ALA A 207 11.09 3.71 11.87
N GLY A 208 12.30 3.32 11.48
CA GLY A 208 13.18 4.08 10.59
C GLY A 208 12.63 4.18 9.17
N VAL A 209 11.94 3.16 8.69
CA VAL A 209 11.20 3.23 7.41
C VAL A 209 10.04 4.24 7.52
N ILE A 210 9.36 4.30 8.66
CA ILE A 210 8.36 5.34 8.94
C ILE A 210 9.01 6.73 8.97
N ASN A 211 10.19 6.87 9.60
CA ASN A 211 10.91 8.15 9.68
C ASN A 211 11.66 8.53 8.39
N ALA A 212 12.01 7.58 7.54
CA ALA A 212 12.64 7.86 6.24
C ALA A 212 11.61 8.24 5.15
N LEU A 213 10.31 8.05 5.45
CA LEU A 213 9.19 8.49 4.61
C LEU A 213 8.60 9.83 5.09
N PHE A 214 9.14 10.40 6.16
CA PHE A 214 8.88 11.74 6.70
C PHE A 214 10.20 12.53 6.73
#